data_62101cd44e9889f5e62967d4d847c176
#
_entry.id   62101cd44e9889f5e62967d4d847c176
#
_cell.length_a   1.000
_cell.length_b   1.000
_cell.length_c   1.000
_cell.angle_alpha   90.00
_cell.angle_beta   90.00
_cell.angle_gamma   90.00
#
_symmetry.space_group_name_H-M   'P 1'
#
loop_
_entity.id
_entity.type
_entity.pdbx_description
1 polymer ?
#
loop_
_entity_poly.entity_id
_entity_poly.type
_entity_poly.pdbx_seq_one_letter_code
_entity_poly.pdbx_strand_id
1 'polypeptide(L)'
;METYGEAALLRTAKTALEAQGFCAEDFCDAAIEGLARLDEQGEAQYVRSLHAYLSSGLNLRRAAETMGIHRNTLAYRMRRIEARFALNLGDMNTCFELLFSLWLRDGIGGEVQPESTEPFDSGAVSAALWRFTERTGGAEAPCGGRFKLAVAAVGVGNMGDEKRMELTLALCALPQKPVAAFDEETLFLALPPEEIDAFAEAAGPLCEAARAGLVISQPFAMERLNARLRLCRLALLAAGVQTMEMRDMGSTLFFMALERKISLAPYLCEDVIRVMDEDATRGSALSRALYAYLLNFMDLKKAAQQLGIHRNTLEYQVRKMNAVIGEPPDGSKRFRMMCTYKMLALPDTGVHDV
;
A
#
# COMPACT_ATOMS: atom_id res chain seq x y z
N MET A 1 -6.08 -24.93 11.90
CA MET A 1 -5.18 -25.07 10.72
C MET A 1 -5.00 -23.75 9.95
N GLU A 2 -5.95 -22.83 9.99
CA GLU A 2 -5.91 -21.55 9.23
C GLU A 2 -4.86 -20.54 9.74
N THR A 3 -4.61 -20.48 11.03
CA THR A 3 -3.59 -19.60 11.64
C THR A 3 -2.15 -20.01 11.33
N TYR A 4 -1.92 -21.25 10.90
CA TYR A 4 -0.55 -21.75 10.64
C TYR A 4 0.05 -21.17 9.34
N GLY A 5 -0.77 -20.97 8.31
CA GLY A 5 -0.33 -20.42 7.03
C GLY A 5 0.03 -18.92 7.11
N GLU A 6 -0.76 -18.12 7.82
CA GLU A 6 -0.48 -16.68 8.02
C GLU A 6 0.79 -16.45 8.84
N ALA A 7 0.92 -17.15 9.97
CA ALA A 7 2.11 -17.06 10.80
C ALA A 7 3.38 -17.59 10.09
N ALA A 8 3.25 -18.56 9.18
CA ALA A 8 4.34 -19.02 8.34
C ALA A 8 4.75 -17.97 7.31
N LEU A 9 3.77 -17.36 6.61
CA LEU A 9 4.03 -16.27 5.68
C LEU A 9 4.74 -15.12 6.37
N LEU A 10 4.23 -14.63 7.51
CA LEU A 10 4.81 -13.52 8.24
C LEU A 10 6.25 -13.76 8.70
N ARG A 11 6.54 -14.96 9.20
CA ARG A 11 7.93 -15.33 9.58
C ARG A 11 8.87 -15.35 8.37
N THR A 12 8.45 -15.97 7.28
CA THR A 12 9.26 -16.03 6.05
C THR A 12 9.40 -14.64 5.43
N ALA A 13 8.33 -13.86 5.44
CA ALA A 13 8.33 -12.49 4.95
C ALA A 13 9.31 -11.61 5.73
N LYS A 14 9.33 -11.69 7.06
CA LYS A 14 10.25 -10.92 7.89
C LYS A 14 11.70 -11.12 7.43
N THR A 15 12.15 -12.37 7.35
CA THR A 15 13.52 -12.71 6.93
C THR A 15 13.81 -12.25 5.49
N ALA A 16 12.85 -12.46 4.56
CA ALA A 16 13.02 -12.09 3.16
C ALA A 16 13.07 -10.57 2.95
N LEU A 17 12.33 -9.79 3.75
CA LEU A 17 12.34 -8.33 3.71
C LEU A 17 13.60 -7.75 4.35
N GLU A 18 13.99 -8.26 5.52
CA GLU A 18 15.21 -7.84 6.22
C GLU A 18 16.46 -8.09 5.35
N ALA A 19 16.51 -9.20 4.62
CA ALA A 19 17.59 -9.49 3.66
C ALA A 19 17.65 -8.48 2.50
N GLN A 20 16.58 -7.74 2.24
CA GLN A 20 16.52 -6.66 1.23
C GLN A 20 16.62 -5.27 1.85
N GLY A 21 16.84 -5.17 3.18
CA GLY A 21 16.89 -3.90 3.91
C GLY A 21 15.53 -3.22 4.06
N PHE A 22 14.42 -3.99 3.98
CA PHE A 22 13.08 -3.51 4.26
C PHE A 22 12.62 -3.91 5.66
N CYS A 23 11.69 -3.14 6.21
CA CYS A 23 10.94 -3.49 7.41
C CYS A 23 9.43 -3.41 7.14
N ALA A 24 8.61 -3.86 8.08
CA ALA A 24 7.15 -3.85 7.93
C ALA A 24 6.59 -2.44 7.68
N GLU A 25 7.13 -1.44 8.36
CA GLU A 25 6.70 -0.06 8.27
C GLU A 25 6.87 0.54 6.86
N ASP A 26 7.77 0.00 6.04
CA ASP A 26 7.97 0.47 4.66
C ASP A 26 6.74 0.22 3.79
N PHE A 27 5.91 -0.75 4.16
CA PHE A 27 4.71 -1.18 3.42
C PHE A 27 3.40 -0.77 4.10
N CYS A 28 3.47 -0.17 5.30
CA CYS A 28 2.31 0.28 6.04
C CYS A 28 1.89 1.70 5.65
N ASP A 29 0.58 1.98 5.71
CA ASP A 29 0.08 3.35 5.64
C ASP A 29 0.55 4.14 6.87
N ALA A 30 1.14 5.32 6.65
CA ALA A 30 1.67 6.20 7.69
C ALA A 30 0.59 6.64 8.71
N ALA A 31 -0.69 6.58 8.35
CA ALA A 31 -1.78 6.85 9.27
C ALA A 31 -1.81 5.87 10.45
N ILE A 32 -1.42 4.60 10.24
CA ILE A 32 -1.39 3.60 11.32
C ILE A 32 -0.37 3.98 12.41
N GLU A 33 0.82 4.44 11.99
CA GLU A 33 1.83 4.94 12.94
C GLU A 33 1.33 6.21 13.66
N GLY A 34 0.72 7.13 12.90
CA GLY A 34 0.12 8.34 13.46
C GLY A 34 -0.98 8.05 14.49
N LEU A 35 -1.85 7.08 14.22
CA LEU A 35 -2.89 6.63 15.14
C LEU A 35 -2.31 5.99 16.41
N ALA A 36 -1.26 5.18 16.26
CA ALA A 36 -0.60 4.57 17.41
C ALA A 36 0.00 5.61 18.36
N ARG A 37 0.64 6.65 17.82
CA ARG A 37 1.17 7.76 18.61
C ARG A 37 0.07 8.52 19.37
N LEU A 38 -1.11 8.71 18.76
CA LEU A 38 -2.25 9.33 19.44
C LEU A 38 -2.78 8.46 20.58
N ASP A 39 -2.80 7.15 20.39
CA ASP A 39 -3.21 6.20 21.43
C ASP A 39 -2.22 6.21 22.60
N GLU A 40 -0.92 6.31 22.36
CA GLU A 40 0.14 6.47 23.37
C GLU A 40 0.00 7.77 24.17
N GLN A 41 -0.49 8.83 23.54
CA GLN A 41 -0.78 10.12 24.20
C GLN A 41 -2.08 10.09 25.02
N GLY A 42 -2.80 8.95 25.03
CA GLY A 42 -4.00 8.75 25.84
C GLY A 42 -5.26 9.39 25.27
N GLU A 43 -5.26 9.84 24.00
CA GLU A 43 -6.43 10.50 23.41
C GLU A 43 -7.63 9.56 23.22
N ALA A 44 -7.39 8.35 22.70
CA ALA A 44 -8.43 7.32 22.48
C ALA A 44 -7.79 5.99 22.02
N GLN A 45 -8.58 4.94 21.88
CA GLN A 45 -8.14 3.67 21.28
C GLN A 45 -8.41 3.68 19.77
N TYR A 46 -7.72 4.53 19.02
CA TYR A 46 -7.98 4.72 17.58
C TYR A 46 -7.60 3.50 16.76
N VAL A 47 -6.40 2.94 16.96
CA VAL A 47 -5.93 1.73 16.25
C VAL A 47 -6.90 0.59 16.45
N ARG A 48 -7.28 0.31 17.70
CA ARG A 48 -8.24 -0.74 18.04
C ARG A 48 -9.62 -0.47 17.44
N SER A 49 -10.04 0.81 17.42
CA SER A 49 -11.34 1.22 16.85
C SER A 49 -11.37 1.00 15.33
N LEU A 50 -10.30 1.39 14.65
CA LEU A 50 -10.16 1.19 13.20
C LEU A 50 -10.13 -0.30 12.86
N HIS A 51 -9.32 -1.10 13.57
CA HIS A 51 -9.25 -2.55 13.37
C HIS A 51 -10.62 -3.22 13.57
N ALA A 52 -11.33 -2.90 14.64
CA ALA A 52 -12.67 -3.44 14.89
C ALA A 52 -13.67 -3.07 13.78
N TYR A 53 -13.61 -1.83 13.28
CA TYR A 53 -14.49 -1.37 12.22
C TYR A 53 -14.21 -2.09 10.89
N LEU A 54 -12.95 -2.18 10.47
CA LEU A 54 -12.54 -2.87 9.23
C LEU A 54 -12.83 -4.37 9.30
N SER A 55 -12.48 -5.04 10.40
CA SER A 55 -12.71 -6.47 10.61
C SER A 55 -14.19 -6.84 10.68
N SER A 56 -15.06 -5.91 11.14
CA SER A 56 -16.51 -6.09 11.16
C SER A 56 -17.18 -5.87 9.81
N GLY A 57 -16.42 -5.64 8.74
CA GLY A 57 -16.94 -5.37 7.39
C GLY A 57 -17.59 -3.99 7.29
N LEU A 58 -16.98 -2.98 7.87
CA LEU A 58 -17.45 -1.57 7.92
C LEU A 58 -18.80 -1.41 8.63
N ASN A 59 -19.16 -2.36 9.50
CA ASN A 59 -20.40 -2.32 10.26
C ASN A 59 -20.17 -1.66 11.62
N LEU A 60 -20.52 -0.38 11.73
CA LEU A 60 -20.36 0.41 12.96
C LEU A 60 -21.04 -0.19 14.19
N ARG A 61 -22.21 -0.83 14.02
CA ARG A 61 -22.95 -1.43 15.14
C ARG A 61 -22.19 -2.65 15.68
N ARG A 62 -21.84 -3.58 14.79
CA ARG A 62 -21.11 -4.79 15.14
C ARG A 62 -19.73 -4.47 15.74
N ALA A 63 -19.01 -3.52 15.16
CA ALA A 63 -17.72 -3.07 15.68
C ALA A 63 -17.84 -2.45 17.08
N ALA A 64 -18.84 -1.61 17.31
CA ALA A 64 -19.08 -0.99 18.61
C ALA A 64 -19.47 -2.03 19.69
N GLU A 65 -20.29 -3.02 19.33
CA GLU A 65 -20.64 -4.15 20.18
C GLU A 65 -19.38 -4.95 20.57
N THR A 66 -18.49 -5.26 19.61
CA THR A 66 -17.22 -5.97 19.87
C THR A 66 -16.30 -5.19 20.81
N MET A 67 -16.33 -3.87 20.75
CA MET A 67 -15.50 -3.00 21.60
C MET A 67 -16.14 -2.65 22.94
N GLY A 68 -17.40 -2.96 23.15
CA GLY A 68 -18.16 -2.57 24.35
C GLY A 68 -18.37 -1.07 24.46
N ILE A 69 -18.50 -0.34 23.35
CA ILE A 69 -18.72 1.12 23.32
C ILE A 69 -20.00 1.46 22.55
N HIS A 70 -20.49 2.69 22.77
CA HIS A 70 -21.66 3.15 22.03
C HIS A 70 -21.32 3.41 20.56
N ARG A 71 -22.25 3.07 19.65
CA ARG A 71 -22.10 3.26 18.18
C ARG A 71 -21.69 4.69 17.80
N ASN A 72 -22.25 5.71 18.46
CA ASN A 72 -21.92 7.11 18.18
C ASN A 72 -20.48 7.46 18.54
N THR A 73 -19.95 6.85 19.62
CA THR A 73 -18.52 7.00 20.00
C THR A 73 -17.61 6.45 18.93
N LEU A 74 -17.92 5.27 18.40
CA LEU A 74 -17.14 4.69 17.31
C LEU A 74 -17.25 5.54 16.03
N ALA A 75 -18.46 5.98 15.66
CA ALA A 75 -18.67 6.84 14.49
C ALA A 75 -17.91 8.17 14.62
N TYR A 76 -17.84 8.76 15.81
CA TYR A 76 -17.04 9.95 16.06
C TYR A 76 -15.53 9.67 15.86
N ARG A 77 -15.03 8.54 16.39
CA ARG A 77 -13.63 8.15 16.19
C ARG A 77 -13.30 7.95 14.72
N MET A 78 -14.15 7.27 13.93
CA MET A 78 -13.94 7.08 12.49
C MET A 78 -13.83 8.41 11.76
N ARG A 79 -14.76 9.35 12.00
CA ARG A 79 -14.69 10.69 11.40
C ARG A 79 -13.43 11.46 11.78
N ARG A 80 -12.95 11.33 13.03
CA ARG A 80 -11.67 11.95 13.44
C ARG A 80 -10.48 11.33 12.71
N ILE A 81 -10.47 10.02 12.52
CA ILE A 81 -9.43 9.32 11.75
C ILE A 81 -9.41 9.83 10.31
N GLU A 82 -10.56 9.85 9.63
CA GLU A 82 -10.67 10.36 8.25
C GLU A 82 -10.17 11.80 8.12
N ALA A 83 -10.63 12.68 9.00
CA ALA A 83 -10.27 14.09 8.94
C ALA A 83 -8.78 14.36 9.25
N ARG A 84 -8.18 13.60 10.18
CA ARG A 84 -6.81 13.83 10.61
C ARG A 84 -5.76 13.30 9.64
N PHE A 85 -6.08 12.24 8.92
CA PHE A 85 -5.13 11.55 8.03
C PHE A 85 -5.55 11.61 6.56
N ALA A 86 -6.52 12.46 6.23
CA ALA A 86 -7.08 12.60 4.87
C ALA A 86 -7.43 11.23 4.25
N LEU A 87 -8.06 10.35 5.05
CA LEU A 87 -8.48 9.01 4.63
C LEU A 87 -9.93 9.03 4.15
N ASN A 88 -10.22 8.19 3.17
CA ASN A 88 -11.58 7.92 2.72
C ASN A 88 -11.97 6.47 3.09
N LEU A 89 -12.59 6.28 4.26
CA LEU A 89 -13.10 4.97 4.66
C LEU A 89 -14.34 4.50 3.86
N GLY A 90 -14.79 5.29 2.90
CA GLY A 90 -15.75 4.89 1.87
C GLY A 90 -15.10 4.17 0.69
N ASP A 91 -13.80 4.36 0.49
CA ASP A 91 -13.02 3.66 -0.53
C ASP A 91 -12.53 2.30 -0.03
N MET A 92 -12.79 1.26 -0.83
CA MET A 92 -12.53 -0.12 -0.44
C MET A 92 -11.05 -0.49 -0.52
N ASN A 93 -10.29 0.13 -1.44
CA ASN A 93 -8.86 -0.09 -1.52
C ASN A 93 -8.16 0.51 -0.29
N THR A 94 -8.48 1.76 0.07
CA THR A 94 -8.01 2.39 1.32
C THR A 94 -8.30 1.51 2.54
N CYS A 95 -9.53 1.00 2.67
CA CYS A 95 -9.88 0.12 3.78
C CYS A 95 -9.07 -1.18 3.80
N PHE A 96 -8.78 -1.76 2.64
CA PHE A 96 -7.96 -2.97 2.54
C PHE A 96 -6.50 -2.68 2.90
N GLU A 97 -5.89 -1.62 2.37
CA GLU A 97 -4.50 -1.24 2.66
C GLU A 97 -4.30 -0.90 4.16
N LEU A 98 -5.29 -0.25 4.79
CA LEU A 98 -5.27 -0.02 6.24
C LEU A 98 -5.38 -1.34 7.04
N LEU A 99 -6.25 -2.25 6.63
CA LEU A 99 -6.37 -3.57 7.28
C LEU A 99 -5.09 -4.39 7.08
N PHE A 100 -4.49 -4.34 5.90
CA PHE A 100 -3.21 -4.96 5.59
C PHE A 100 -2.08 -4.37 6.45
N SER A 101 -2.02 -3.06 6.60
CA SER A 101 -1.03 -2.38 7.44
C SER A 101 -1.15 -2.78 8.92
N LEU A 102 -2.38 -2.90 9.43
CA LEU A 102 -2.64 -3.39 10.78
C LEU A 102 -2.18 -4.84 10.96
N TRP A 103 -2.52 -5.71 10.00
CA TRP A 103 -2.10 -7.12 10.00
C TRP A 103 -0.58 -7.26 9.95
N LEU A 104 0.09 -6.48 9.12
CA LEU A 104 1.54 -6.51 8.96
C LEU A 104 2.24 -6.03 10.23
N ARG A 105 1.77 -4.93 10.82
CA ARG A 105 2.27 -4.40 12.07
C ARG A 105 2.13 -5.40 13.23
N ASP A 106 0.98 -6.04 13.37
CA ASP A 106 0.73 -6.99 14.45
C ASP A 106 1.53 -8.29 14.26
N GLY A 107 1.82 -8.66 13.01
CA GLY A 107 2.45 -9.94 12.67
C GLY A 107 3.99 -9.91 12.53
N ILE A 108 4.54 -8.81 12.02
CA ILE A 108 5.99 -8.65 11.83
C ILE A 108 6.57 -7.58 12.79
N GLY A 109 5.72 -6.80 13.43
CA GLY A 109 6.08 -5.67 14.27
C GLY A 109 7.23 -5.99 15.24
N GLY A 110 8.28 -5.23 15.14
CA GLY A 110 9.49 -5.29 15.96
C GLY A 110 10.23 -3.96 15.81
N GLU A 111 11.16 -3.67 16.72
CA GLU A 111 11.97 -2.46 16.65
C GLU A 111 12.55 -2.25 15.25
N VAL A 112 12.44 -1.01 14.75
CA VAL A 112 13.07 -0.58 13.50
C VAL A 112 14.56 -0.88 13.62
N GLN A 113 15.02 -1.93 12.97
CA GLN A 113 16.45 -2.17 12.87
C GLN A 113 17.07 -1.12 11.93
N PRO A 114 18.22 -0.54 12.29
CA PRO A 114 18.93 0.34 11.38
C PRO A 114 19.23 -0.40 10.07
N GLU A 115 19.15 0.33 8.97
CA GLU A 115 19.34 -0.20 7.61
C GLU A 115 20.46 -1.21 7.49
N SER A 116 20.20 -2.28 6.71
CA SER A 116 21.28 -3.09 6.16
C SER A 116 22.19 -2.20 5.32
N THR A 117 23.49 -2.37 5.50
CA THR A 117 24.55 -1.59 4.87
C THR A 117 24.73 -1.83 3.37
N GLU A 118 23.79 -2.49 2.69
CA GLU A 118 23.84 -2.57 1.23
C GLU A 118 23.58 -1.18 0.63
N PRO A 119 24.57 -0.55 0.01
CA PRO A 119 24.39 0.76 -0.58
C PRO A 119 23.33 0.65 -1.69
N PHE A 120 22.37 1.55 -1.67
CA PHE A 120 21.60 1.85 -2.87
C PHE A 120 22.62 2.22 -3.95
N ASP A 121 22.57 1.54 -5.10
CA ASP A 121 23.63 1.53 -6.13
C ASP A 121 23.87 2.91 -6.79
N SER A 122 23.25 3.97 -6.30
CA SER A 122 23.51 5.35 -6.67
C SER A 122 23.87 6.22 -5.47
N GLY A 123 25.10 6.10 -5.00
CA GLY A 123 25.67 7.01 -3.98
C GLY A 123 25.50 8.48 -4.36
N ALA A 124 25.39 8.80 -5.66
CA ALA A 124 25.12 10.13 -6.18
C ALA A 124 23.70 10.62 -5.82
N VAL A 125 22.67 9.79 -5.92
CA VAL A 125 21.27 10.15 -5.57
C VAL A 125 21.17 10.42 -4.08
N SER A 126 21.66 9.48 -3.27
CA SER A 126 21.68 9.65 -1.82
C SER A 126 22.43 10.92 -1.37
N ALA A 127 23.60 11.19 -1.96
CA ALA A 127 24.38 12.37 -1.66
C ALA A 127 23.70 13.69 -2.08
N ALA A 128 22.97 13.69 -3.23
CA ALA A 128 22.19 14.85 -3.64
C ALA A 128 21.01 15.13 -2.72
N LEU A 129 20.30 14.09 -2.30
CA LEU A 129 19.18 14.20 -1.40
C LEU A 129 19.61 14.55 0.05
N TRP A 130 20.76 14.06 0.51
CA TRP A 130 21.37 14.49 1.77
C TRP A 130 21.72 15.99 1.77
N ARG A 131 22.28 16.51 0.68
CA ARG A 131 22.54 17.95 0.54
C ARG A 131 21.27 18.80 0.57
N PHE A 132 20.11 18.24 0.22
CA PHE A 132 18.83 18.90 0.39
C PHE A 132 18.48 19.11 1.85
N THR A 133 18.73 18.14 2.73
CA THR A 133 18.47 18.27 4.17
C THR A 133 19.33 19.33 4.84
N GLU A 134 20.59 19.46 4.42
CA GLU A 134 21.48 20.51 4.91
C GLU A 134 21.00 21.91 4.51
N ARG A 135 20.41 22.06 3.31
CA ARG A 135 19.88 23.34 2.82
C ARG A 135 18.58 23.77 3.48
N THR A 136 17.72 22.82 3.83
CA THR A 136 16.41 23.08 4.44
C THR A 136 16.47 23.27 5.96
N GLY A 137 17.67 23.38 6.53
CA GLY A 137 17.86 23.67 7.97
C GLY A 137 17.64 22.46 8.88
N GLY A 138 17.73 21.25 8.33
CA GLY A 138 17.55 19.98 9.07
C GLY A 138 18.59 19.74 10.20
N ALA A 139 19.51 20.69 10.44
CA ALA A 139 20.48 20.62 11.54
C ALA A 139 19.89 20.97 12.92
N GLU A 140 18.72 21.61 12.98
CA GLU A 140 18.06 21.97 14.24
C GLU A 140 16.56 21.71 14.19
N ALA A 141 16.16 20.43 14.20
CA ALA A 141 14.80 20.10 14.61
C ALA A 141 14.67 20.37 16.11
N PRO A 142 13.80 21.29 16.57
CA PRO A 142 13.59 21.50 17.99
C PRO A 142 13.08 20.19 18.61
N CYS A 143 13.84 19.64 19.54
CA CYS A 143 13.45 18.60 20.47
C CYS A 143 12.83 17.33 19.84
N GLY A 144 13.65 16.42 19.32
CA GLY A 144 13.27 15.00 19.15
C GLY A 144 12.41 14.64 17.94
N GLY A 145 12.11 15.56 17.02
CA GLY A 145 11.40 15.26 15.77
C GLY A 145 12.37 14.77 14.70
N ARG A 146 12.23 13.49 14.27
CA ARG A 146 12.96 12.97 13.11
C ARG A 146 12.58 13.80 11.88
N PHE A 147 13.58 14.27 11.13
CA PHE A 147 13.34 14.97 9.86
C PHE A 147 12.60 14.03 8.89
N LYS A 148 11.49 14.49 8.34
CA LYS A 148 10.71 13.74 7.34
C LYS A 148 10.89 14.34 5.96
N LEU A 149 10.92 13.46 4.97
CA LEU A 149 11.04 13.77 3.56
C LEU A 149 9.92 13.05 2.81
N ALA A 150 9.47 13.62 1.69
CA ALA A 150 8.68 12.92 0.70
C ALA A 150 9.44 12.92 -0.64
N VAL A 151 9.24 11.88 -1.43
CA VAL A 151 9.88 11.71 -2.74
C VAL A 151 8.82 11.40 -3.78
N ALA A 152 8.87 12.14 -4.90
CA ALA A 152 8.21 11.74 -6.12
C ALA A 152 9.25 11.04 -7.03
N ALA A 153 8.91 9.88 -7.58
CA ALA A 153 9.76 9.15 -8.52
C ALA A 153 9.09 9.10 -9.89
N VAL A 154 9.84 9.40 -10.93
CA VAL A 154 9.37 9.45 -12.32
C VAL A 154 10.18 8.46 -13.15
N GLY A 155 9.48 7.54 -13.83
CA GLY A 155 10.10 6.57 -14.74
C GLY A 155 10.52 7.24 -16.05
N VAL A 156 11.83 7.33 -16.30
CA VAL A 156 12.41 8.01 -17.47
C VAL A 156 13.27 7.09 -18.36
N GLY A 157 13.38 5.81 -18.00
CA GLY A 157 14.23 4.85 -18.70
C GLY A 157 13.90 4.64 -20.18
N ASN A 158 12.62 4.74 -20.54
CA ASN A 158 12.15 4.57 -21.93
C ASN A 158 12.12 5.86 -22.75
N MET A 159 12.72 6.95 -22.24
CA MET A 159 12.72 8.25 -22.91
C MET A 159 14.07 8.55 -23.57
N GLY A 160 14.05 9.21 -24.74
CA GLY A 160 15.24 9.83 -25.28
C GLY A 160 15.71 11.02 -24.44
N ASP A 161 17.01 11.34 -24.51
CA ASP A 161 17.63 12.34 -23.63
C ASP A 161 16.99 13.73 -23.73
N GLU A 162 16.52 14.16 -24.90
CA GLU A 162 15.85 15.44 -25.10
C GLU A 162 14.55 15.52 -24.30
N LYS A 163 13.67 14.52 -24.42
CA LYS A 163 12.41 14.45 -23.68
C LYS A 163 12.63 14.32 -22.18
N ARG A 164 13.64 13.54 -21.78
CA ARG A 164 14.03 13.41 -20.38
C ARG A 164 14.43 14.75 -19.79
N MET A 165 15.24 15.52 -20.50
CA MET A 165 15.67 16.84 -20.08
C MET A 165 14.50 17.82 -20.04
N GLU A 166 13.65 17.84 -21.06
CA GLU A 166 12.46 18.70 -21.11
C GLU A 166 11.52 18.44 -19.93
N LEU A 167 11.18 17.18 -19.67
CA LEU A 167 10.35 16.80 -18.54
C LEU A 167 10.97 17.18 -17.19
N THR A 168 12.29 16.94 -17.05
CA THR A 168 13.01 17.30 -15.82
C THR A 168 12.98 18.80 -15.55
N LEU A 169 13.24 19.61 -16.56
CA LEU A 169 13.20 21.07 -16.44
C LEU A 169 11.80 21.55 -16.09
N ALA A 170 10.76 20.99 -16.72
CA ALA A 170 9.37 21.31 -16.42
C ALA A 170 9.01 20.98 -14.96
N LEU A 171 9.39 19.80 -14.48
CA LEU A 171 9.12 19.38 -13.08
C LEU A 171 9.90 20.22 -12.06
N CYS A 172 11.16 20.54 -12.34
CA CYS A 172 11.98 21.38 -11.46
C CYS A 172 11.55 22.87 -11.46
N ALA A 173 10.83 23.30 -12.49
CA ALA A 173 10.28 24.67 -12.60
C ALA A 173 8.98 24.85 -11.83
N LEU A 174 8.36 23.78 -11.32
CA LEU A 174 7.15 23.85 -10.50
C LEU A 174 7.38 24.69 -9.23
N PRO A 175 6.34 25.35 -8.68
CA PRO A 175 6.46 26.26 -7.54
C PRO A 175 7.14 25.64 -6.31
N GLN A 176 6.98 24.32 -6.11
CA GLN A 176 7.53 23.55 -5.00
C GLN A 176 9.06 23.36 -5.11
N LYS A 177 9.66 23.64 -6.26
CA LYS A 177 11.12 23.60 -6.51
C LYS A 177 11.78 22.33 -5.94
N PRO A 178 11.37 21.13 -6.38
CA PRO A 178 11.92 19.88 -5.87
C PRO A 178 13.43 19.79 -6.11
N VAL A 179 14.12 19.06 -5.26
CA VAL A 179 15.52 18.70 -5.51
C VAL A 179 15.56 17.42 -6.34
N ALA A 180 16.10 17.52 -7.53
CA ALA A 180 16.20 16.42 -8.48
C ALA A 180 17.49 15.62 -8.30
N ALA A 181 17.36 14.31 -8.37
CA ALA A 181 18.46 13.37 -8.46
C ALA A 181 18.12 12.27 -9.46
N PHE A 182 19.10 11.81 -10.23
CA PHE A 182 18.90 10.79 -11.24
C PHE A 182 19.65 9.52 -10.89
N ASP A 183 19.03 8.40 -11.24
CA ASP A 183 19.76 7.22 -11.65
C ASP A 183 19.42 6.87 -13.12
N GLU A 184 19.86 5.69 -13.60
CA GLU A 184 19.78 5.34 -15.02
C GLU A 184 18.36 5.41 -15.60
N GLU A 185 17.33 5.04 -14.82
CA GLU A 185 15.95 4.89 -15.30
C GLU A 185 14.93 5.74 -14.53
N THR A 186 15.35 6.37 -13.43
CA THR A 186 14.42 7.04 -12.50
C THR A 186 14.93 8.43 -12.16
N LEU A 187 14.03 9.41 -12.30
CA LEU A 187 14.18 10.73 -11.72
C LEU A 187 13.52 10.78 -10.35
N PHE A 188 14.30 11.03 -9.31
CA PHE A 188 13.80 11.25 -7.96
C PHE A 188 13.74 12.75 -7.65
N LEU A 189 12.62 13.17 -7.08
CA LEU A 189 12.31 14.56 -6.76
C LEU A 189 11.97 14.64 -5.27
N ALA A 190 12.86 15.21 -4.48
CA ALA A 190 12.69 15.35 -3.04
C ALA A 190 11.96 16.65 -2.68
N LEU A 191 11.00 16.55 -1.78
CA LEU A 191 10.15 17.66 -1.32
C LEU A 191 9.91 17.59 0.19
N PRO A 192 9.62 18.75 0.83
CA PRO A 192 8.99 18.76 2.14
C PRO A 192 7.65 18.01 2.11
N PRO A 193 7.29 17.27 3.17
CA PRO A 193 6.04 16.50 3.20
C PRO A 193 4.77 17.32 2.93
N GLU A 194 4.74 18.57 3.35
CA GLU A 194 3.62 19.49 3.18
C GLU A 194 3.41 19.96 1.74
N GLU A 195 4.39 19.80 0.87
CA GLU A 195 4.35 20.23 -0.52
C GLU A 195 4.07 19.09 -1.50
N ILE A 196 4.10 17.84 -1.04
CA ILE A 196 4.06 16.67 -1.92
C ILE A 196 2.73 16.54 -2.68
N ASP A 197 1.60 16.82 -2.04
CA ASP A 197 0.27 16.69 -2.66
C ASP A 197 0.09 17.76 -3.75
N ALA A 198 0.44 19.02 -3.46
CA ALA A 198 0.39 20.11 -4.44
C ALA A 198 1.36 19.86 -5.61
N PHE A 199 2.52 19.25 -5.34
CA PHE A 199 3.44 18.83 -6.39
C PHE A 199 2.83 17.72 -7.26
N ALA A 200 2.23 16.69 -6.66
CA ALA A 200 1.63 15.58 -7.37
C ALA A 200 0.52 16.03 -8.33
N GLU A 201 -0.35 16.96 -7.89
CA GLU A 201 -1.39 17.57 -8.72
C GLU A 201 -0.81 18.32 -9.92
N ALA A 202 0.29 19.05 -9.75
CA ALA A 202 0.92 19.82 -10.82
C ALA A 202 1.79 18.94 -11.75
N ALA A 203 2.46 17.93 -11.22
CA ALA A 203 3.36 17.03 -11.95
C ALA A 203 2.61 15.97 -12.76
N GLY A 204 1.44 15.49 -12.28
CA GLY A 204 0.67 14.43 -12.92
C GLY A 204 0.41 14.69 -14.40
N PRO A 205 -0.18 15.82 -14.81
CA PRO A 205 -0.42 16.15 -16.23
C PRO A 205 0.85 16.21 -17.09
N LEU A 206 1.98 16.66 -16.52
CA LEU A 206 3.28 16.70 -17.22
C LEU A 206 3.81 15.29 -17.49
N CYS A 207 3.72 14.41 -16.49
CA CYS A 207 4.13 13.02 -16.61
C CYS A 207 3.22 12.26 -17.58
N GLU A 208 1.91 12.47 -17.55
CA GLU A 208 0.94 11.86 -18.46
C GLU A 208 1.23 12.28 -19.92
N ALA A 209 1.45 13.56 -20.18
CA ALA A 209 1.80 14.07 -21.51
C ALA A 209 3.11 13.46 -22.03
N ALA A 210 4.08 13.23 -21.14
CA ALA A 210 5.35 12.59 -21.45
C ALA A 210 5.25 11.06 -21.53
N ARG A 211 4.12 10.45 -21.14
CA ARG A 211 3.92 9.01 -20.94
C ARG A 211 4.91 8.41 -19.94
N ALA A 212 5.15 9.14 -18.86
CA ALA A 212 5.98 8.73 -17.74
C ALA A 212 5.12 8.27 -16.57
N GLY A 213 5.50 7.20 -15.90
CA GLY A 213 4.93 6.83 -14.61
C GLY A 213 5.38 7.82 -13.53
N LEU A 214 4.48 8.20 -12.65
CA LEU A 214 4.76 9.04 -11.48
C LEU A 214 4.32 8.31 -10.22
N VAL A 215 5.23 8.15 -9.27
CA VAL A 215 4.95 7.53 -7.98
C VAL A 215 5.24 8.54 -6.87
N ILE A 216 4.29 8.70 -5.96
CA ILE A 216 4.38 9.60 -4.81
C ILE A 216 4.58 8.77 -3.55
N SER A 217 5.68 9.01 -2.83
CA SER A 217 5.91 8.34 -1.55
C SER A 217 5.11 8.98 -0.41
N GLN A 218 4.78 8.18 0.60
CA GLN A 218 4.38 8.73 1.89
C GLN A 218 5.59 9.43 2.56
N PRO A 219 5.37 10.40 3.47
CA PRO A 219 6.44 10.98 4.26
C PRO A 219 7.17 9.92 5.09
N PHE A 220 8.49 9.93 5.08
CA PHE A 220 9.34 8.97 5.77
C PHE A 220 10.52 9.65 6.48
N ALA A 221 11.11 8.98 7.45
CA ALA A 221 12.31 9.44 8.13
C ALA A 221 13.55 9.22 7.24
N MET A 222 14.51 10.15 7.28
CA MET A 222 15.71 10.14 6.43
C MET A 222 16.53 8.85 6.55
N GLU A 223 16.50 8.21 7.71
CA GLU A 223 17.18 6.93 7.96
C GLU A 223 16.65 5.81 7.05
N ARG A 224 15.46 5.98 6.48
CA ARG A 224 14.84 5.03 5.56
C ARG A 224 14.97 5.42 4.09
N LEU A 225 15.82 6.40 3.75
CA LEU A 225 15.94 6.93 2.39
C LEU A 225 16.22 5.82 1.36
N ASN A 226 17.23 4.99 1.58
CA ASN A 226 17.62 3.96 0.62
C ASN A 226 16.50 2.91 0.40
N ALA A 227 15.85 2.45 1.47
CA ALA A 227 14.73 1.55 1.37
C ALA A 227 13.57 2.19 0.60
N ARG A 228 13.29 3.46 0.86
CA ARG A 228 12.21 4.20 0.21
C ARG A 228 12.47 4.43 -1.29
N LEU A 229 13.71 4.75 -1.68
CA LEU A 229 14.07 4.88 -3.10
C LEU A 229 13.92 3.55 -3.85
N ARG A 230 14.34 2.43 -3.24
CA ARG A 230 14.11 1.08 -3.81
C ARG A 230 12.63 0.76 -3.97
N LEU A 231 11.80 1.11 -2.98
CA LEU A 231 10.35 0.94 -3.08
C LEU A 231 9.72 1.83 -4.15
N CYS A 232 10.18 3.06 -4.32
CA CYS A 232 9.72 3.93 -5.40
C CYS A 232 9.99 3.30 -6.78
N ARG A 233 11.17 2.70 -6.99
CA ARG A 233 11.45 1.96 -8.24
C ARG A 233 10.51 0.76 -8.41
N LEU A 234 10.29 -0.01 -7.36
CA LEU A 234 9.36 -1.14 -7.39
C LEU A 234 7.93 -0.68 -7.71
N ALA A 235 7.51 0.45 -7.14
CA ALA A 235 6.22 1.04 -7.39
C ALA A 235 6.06 1.54 -8.84
N LEU A 236 7.13 2.07 -9.46
CA LEU A 236 7.10 2.46 -10.86
C LEU A 236 6.87 1.27 -11.81
N LEU A 237 7.40 0.09 -11.49
CA LEU A 237 7.12 -1.13 -12.26
C LEU A 237 5.62 -1.48 -12.23
N ALA A 238 4.97 -1.29 -11.09
CA ALA A 238 3.54 -1.55 -10.95
C ALA A 238 2.68 -0.43 -11.55
N ALA A 239 3.13 0.83 -11.45
CA ALA A 239 2.40 2.00 -11.96
C ALA A 239 2.41 2.08 -13.49
N GLY A 240 3.46 1.59 -14.15
CA GLY A 240 3.64 1.75 -15.60
C GLY A 240 3.71 3.22 -16.00
N VAL A 241 2.70 3.72 -16.71
CA VAL A 241 2.60 5.14 -17.13
C VAL A 241 1.58 5.95 -16.33
N GLN A 242 1.10 5.41 -15.22
CA GLN A 242 0.09 6.07 -14.38
C GLN A 242 0.72 6.85 -13.24
N THR A 243 -0.03 7.81 -12.70
CA THR A 243 0.29 8.45 -11.42
C THR A 243 -0.31 7.61 -10.30
N MET A 244 0.51 7.20 -9.33
CA MET A 244 0.08 6.39 -8.19
C MET A 244 0.70 6.87 -6.88
N GLU A 245 -0.08 6.77 -5.80
CA GLU A 245 0.41 6.98 -4.45
C GLU A 245 0.83 5.64 -3.81
N MET A 246 1.99 5.62 -3.17
CA MET A 246 2.48 4.40 -2.52
C MET A 246 1.58 3.93 -1.37
N ARG A 247 0.80 4.84 -0.77
CA ARG A 247 -0.18 4.48 0.26
C ARG A 247 -1.26 3.50 -0.25
N ASP A 248 -1.59 3.59 -1.54
CA ASP A 248 -2.60 2.74 -2.17
C ASP A 248 -2.04 1.42 -2.70
N MET A 249 -0.74 1.19 -2.51
CA MET A 249 0.02 0.07 -3.07
C MET A 249 0.77 -0.75 -2.02
N GLY A 250 0.65 -0.46 -0.74
CA GLY A 250 1.44 -1.07 0.33
C GLY A 250 1.46 -2.60 0.26
N SER A 251 0.30 -3.22 0.11
CA SER A 251 0.17 -4.67 -0.04
C SER A 251 0.79 -5.19 -1.34
N THR A 252 0.62 -4.48 -2.46
CA THR A 252 1.21 -4.85 -3.75
C THR A 252 2.73 -4.80 -3.67
N LEU A 253 3.30 -3.72 -3.13
CA LEU A 253 4.75 -3.56 -2.97
C LEU A 253 5.34 -4.63 -2.05
N PHE A 254 4.64 -4.97 -0.97
CA PHE A 254 5.02 -6.04 -0.07
C PHE A 254 5.13 -7.39 -0.80
N PHE A 255 4.09 -7.79 -1.53
CA PHE A 255 4.12 -9.06 -2.26
C PHE A 255 5.12 -9.05 -3.41
N MET A 256 5.31 -7.93 -4.14
CA MET A 256 6.37 -7.79 -5.13
C MET A 256 7.77 -7.94 -4.53
N ALA A 257 8.01 -7.33 -3.36
CA ALA A 257 9.29 -7.47 -2.67
C ALA A 257 9.53 -8.92 -2.20
N LEU A 258 8.49 -9.62 -1.75
CA LEU A 258 8.58 -11.02 -1.35
C LEU A 258 8.84 -11.94 -2.55
N GLU A 259 8.12 -11.76 -3.65
CA GLU A 259 8.21 -12.62 -4.85
C GLU A 259 9.62 -12.65 -5.44
N ARG A 260 10.41 -11.61 -5.25
CA ARG A 260 11.83 -11.56 -5.64
C ARG A 260 12.71 -12.54 -4.85
N LYS A 261 12.28 -13.01 -3.71
CA LYS A 261 13.07 -13.86 -2.79
C LYS A 261 12.44 -15.19 -2.46
N ILE A 262 11.12 -15.30 -2.56
CA ILE A 262 10.38 -16.52 -2.22
C ILE A 262 9.22 -16.73 -3.20
N SER A 263 8.86 -18.00 -3.43
CA SER A 263 7.62 -18.29 -4.15
C SER A 263 6.41 -17.98 -3.29
N LEU A 264 5.44 -17.24 -3.83
CA LEU A 264 4.17 -16.95 -3.16
C LEU A 264 3.14 -18.08 -3.29
N ALA A 265 3.34 -19.01 -4.23
CA ALA A 265 2.40 -20.10 -4.50
C ALA A 265 1.96 -20.91 -3.25
N PRO A 266 2.84 -21.27 -2.29
CA PRO A 266 2.44 -22.01 -1.09
C PRO A 266 1.50 -21.24 -0.15
N TYR A 267 1.38 -19.92 -0.30
CA TYR A 267 0.61 -19.03 0.57
C TYR A 267 -0.75 -18.61 -0.05
N LEU A 268 -1.02 -19.03 -1.27
CA LEU A 268 -2.30 -18.77 -1.92
C LEU A 268 -3.44 -19.48 -1.18
N CYS A 269 -4.57 -18.81 -1.06
CA CYS A 269 -5.76 -19.39 -0.46
C CYS A 269 -6.38 -20.43 -1.40
N GLU A 270 -6.42 -21.69 -0.96
CA GLU A 270 -6.96 -22.81 -1.74
C GLU A 270 -8.39 -22.57 -2.23
N ASP A 271 -9.22 -21.88 -1.44
CA ASP A 271 -10.58 -21.58 -1.84
C ASP A 271 -10.68 -20.66 -3.06
N VAL A 272 -9.76 -19.68 -3.17
CA VAL A 272 -9.69 -18.81 -4.37
C VAL A 272 -9.27 -19.64 -5.57
N ILE A 273 -8.26 -20.51 -5.42
CA ILE A 273 -7.79 -21.39 -6.48
C ILE A 273 -8.92 -22.32 -6.94
N ARG A 274 -9.67 -22.94 -6.01
CA ARG A 274 -10.85 -23.78 -6.38
C ARG A 274 -11.91 -23.02 -7.16
N VAL A 275 -12.17 -21.76 -6.83
CA VAL A 275 -13.12 -20.93 -7.58
C VAL A 275 -12.58 -20.60 -8.98
N MET A 276 -11.29 -20.36 -9.13
CA MET A 276 -10.65 -20.12 -10.43
C MET A 276 -10.65 -21.38 -11.30
N ASP A 277 -10.41 -22.56 -10.72
CA ASP A 277 -10.47 -23.84 -11.42
C ASP A 277 -11.90 -24.15 -11.90
N GLU A 278 -12.91 -23.80 -11.10
CA GLU A 278 -14.32 -23.90 -11.51
C GLU A 278 -14.62 -23.00 -12.71
N ASP A 279 -14.09 -21.76 -12.72
CA ASP A 279 -14.22 -20.85 -13.85
C ASP A 279 -13.53 -21.40 -15.10
N ALA A 280 -12.32 -21.93 -14.98
CA ALA A 280 -11.59 -22.53 -16.09
C ALA A 280 -12.31 -23.76 -16.67
N THR A 281 -12.95 -24.56 -15.80
CA THR A 281 -13.62 -25.79 -16.21
C THR A 281 -14.99 -25.52 -16.84
N ARG A 282 -15.74 -24.54 -16.34
CA ARG A 282 -17.15 -24.30 -16.76
C ARG A 282 -17.36 -23.00 -17.54
N GLY A 283 -16.32 -22.23 -17.81
CA GLY A 283 -16.41 -20.95 -18.52
C GLY A 283 -17.24 -19.92 -17.74
N SER A 284 -17.23 -20.00 -16.39
CA SER A 284 -17.91 -19.06 -15.52
C SER A 284 -16.99 -17.87 -15.17
N ALA A 285 -17.50 -16.87 -14.46
CA ALA A 285 -16.73 -15.70 -14.00
C ALA A 285 -16.93 -15.50 -12.48
N LEU A 286 -16.91 -16.60 -11.74
CA LEU A 286 -17.14 -16.60 -10.29
C LEU A 286 -15.98 -15.92 -9.54
N SER A 287 -14.73 -16.09 -9.99
CA SER A 287 -13.55 -15.48 -9.36
C SER A 287 -13.61 -13.95 -9.40
N ARG A 288 -14.02 -13.38 -10.54
CA ARG A 288 -14.24 -11.93 -10.67
C ARG A 288 -15.35 -11.43 -9.75
N ALA A 289 -16.45 -12.19 -9.66
CA ALA A 289 -17.56 -11.88 -8.77
C ALA A 289 -17.15 -11.99 -7.29
N LEU A 290 -16.38 -13.02 -6.95
CA LEU A 290 -15.83 -13.21 -5.60
C LEU A 290 -14.92 -12.03 -5.21
N TYR A 291 -13.98 -11.64 -6.07
CA TYR A 291 -13.09 -10.51 -5.81
C TYR A 291 -13.88 -9.22 -5.55
N ALA A 292 -14.82 -8.87 -6.43
CA ALA A 292 -15.66 -7.69 -6.25
C ALA A 292 -16.49 -7.76 -4.95
N TYR A 293 -17.00 -8.93 -4.61
CA TYR A 293 -17.79 -9.16 -3.40
C TYR A 293 -16.93 -8.99 -2.12
N LEU A 294 -15.72 -9.56 -2.12
CA LEU A 294 -14.77 -9.42 -1.01
C LEU A 294 -14.30 -7.97 -0.87
N LEU A 295 -13.94 -7.31 -1.99
CA LEU A 295 -13.47 -5.93 -2.01
C LEU A 295 -14.54 -4.96 -1.48
N ASN A 296 -15.83 -5.25 -1.69
CA ASN A 296 -16.94 -4.48 -1.14
C ASN A 296 -17.40 -4.97 0.24
N PHE A 297 -16.55 -5.65 1.00
CA PHE A 297 -16.85 -6.17 2.35
C PHE A 297 -18.15 -6.99 2.41
N MET A 298 -18.41 -7.77 1.35
CA MET A 298 -19.58 -8.63 1.19
C MET A 298 -20.92 -7.86 1.05
N ASP A 299 -20.86 -6.57 0.70
CA ASP A 299 -22.06 -5.82 0.33
C ASP A 299 -22.47 -6.15 -1.12
N LEU A 300 -23.54 -6.94 -1.25
CA LEU A 300 -24.10 -7.37 -2.53
C LEU A 300 -24.51 -6.21 -3.44
N LYS A 301 -24.99 -5.10 -2.87
CA LYS A 301 -25.45 -3.97 -3.67
C LYS A 301 -24.27 -3.22 -4.28
N LYS A 302 -23.25 -2.90 -3.48
CA LYS A 302 -22.04 -2.23 -3.94
C LYS A 302 -21.28 -3.09 -4.95
N ALA A 303 -21.08 -4.36 -4.66
CA ALA A 303 -20.38 -5.29 -5.54
C ALA A 303 -21.11 -5.48 -6.88
N ALA A 304 -22.44 -5.62 -6.88
CA ALA A 304 -23.23 -5.70 -8.12
C ALA A 304 -23.14 -4.42 -8.95
N GLN A 305 -23.16 -3.26 -8.30
CA GLN A 305 -22.97 -1.97 -8.97
C GLN A 305 -21.58 -1.85 -9.60
N GLN A 306 -20.53 -2.25 -8.89
CA GLN A 306 -19.15 -2.27 -9.41
C GLN A 306 -19.00 -3.19 -10.62
N LEU A 307 -19.68 -4.35 -10.62
CA LEU A 307 -19.64 -5.31 -11.72
C LEU A 307 -20.56 -4.94 -12.90
N GLY A 308 -21.42 -3.94 -12.74
CA GLY A 308 -22.44 -3.59 -13.75
C GLY A 308 -23.50 -4.67 -13.95
N ILE A 309 -23.82 -5.48 -12.91
CA ILE A 309 -24.80 -6.56 -12.99
C ILE A 309 -25.95 -6.34 -11.99
N HIS A 310 -27.07 -7.05 -12.21
CA HIS A 310 -28.17 -6.98 -11.26
C HIS A 310 -27.82 -7.72 -9.95
N ARG A 311 -28.29 -7.20 -8.81
CA ARG A 311 -28.04 -7.78 -7.47
C ARG A 311 -28.40 -9.27 -7.39
N ASN A 312 -29.52 -9.69 -7.99
CA ASN A 312 -29.95 -11.09 -7.96
C ASN A 312 -28.99 -12.00 -8.73
N THR A 313 -28.37 -11.49 -9.82
CA THR A 313 -27.33 -12.20 -10.56
C THR A 313 -26.10 -12.44 -9.68
N LEU A 314 -25.63 -11.40 -8.97
CA LEU A 314 -24.53 -11.56 -8.04
C LEU A 314 -24.88 -12.50 -6.89
N GLU A 315 -26.08 -12.39 -6.31
CA GLU A 315 -26.54 -13.29 -5.25
C GLU A 315 -26.53 -14.75 -5.69
N TYR A 316 -26.96 -15.04 -6.92
CA TYR A 316 -26.85 -16.37 -7.49
C TYR A 316 -25.39 -16.83 -7.62
N GLN A 317 -24.49 -15.95 -8.10
CA GLN A 317 -23.06 -16.25 -8.18
C GLN A 317 -22.46 -16.51 -6.80
N VAL A 318 -22.80 -15.70 -5.79
CA VAL A 318 -22.35 -15.90 -4.40
C VAL A 318 -22.82 -17.26 -3.86
N ARG A 319 -24.05 -17.70 -4.14
CA ARG A 319 -24.50 -19.04 -3.73
C ARG A 319 -23.67 -20.15 -4.39
N LYS A 320 -23.33 -19.98 -5.66
CA LYS A 320 -22.42 -20.92 -6.37
C LYS A 320 -21.03 -20.92 -5.76
N MET A 321 -20.45 -19.75 -5.51
CA MET A 321 -19.15 -19.63 -4.86
C MET A 321 -19.13 -20.29 -3.49
N ASN A 322 -20.16 -20.06 -2.65
CA ASN A 322 -20.27 -20.71 -1.34
C ASN A 322 -20.37 -22.24 -1.45
N ALA A 323 -20.99 -22.76 -2.50
CA ALA A 323 -21.01 -24.21 -2.75
C ALA A 323 -19.62 -24.77 -3.11
N VAL A 324 -18.76 -24.01 -3.79
CA VAL A 324 -17.38 -24.37 -4.10
C VAL A 324 -16.47 -24.24 -2.87
N ILE A 325 -16.65 -23.17 -2.10
CA ILE A 325 -15.82 -22.84 -0.91
C ILE A 325 -16.23 -23.68 0.31
N GLY A 326 -17.49 -24.13 0.37
CA GLY A 326 -18.10 -24.89 1.47
C GLY A 326 -18.78 -23.98 2.50
N GLU A 327 -18.16 -22.91 2.94
CA GLU A 327 -18.72 -21.97 3.93
C GLU A 327 -18.47 -20.51 3.52
N PRO A 328 -19.40 -19.58 3.85
CA PRO A 328 -19.14 -18.16 3.66
C PRO A 328 -17.87 -17.73 4.39
N PRO A 329 -16.99 -16.93 3.77
CA PRO A 329 -15.74 -16.52 4.40
C PRO A 329 -15.99 -15.61 5.61
N ASP A 330 -15.40 -15.95 6.75
CA ASP A 330 -15.31 -15.08 7.92
C ASP A 330 -14.32 -13.92 7.70
N GLY A 331 -14.06 -13.11 8.71
CA GLY A 331 -13.17 -11.96 8.59
C GLY A 331 -11.73 -12.32 8.20
N SER A 332 -11.15 -13.35 8.82
CA SER A 332 -9.77 -13.80 8.55
C SER A 332 -9.67 -14.46 7.18
N LYS A 333 -10.56 -15.40 6.88
CA LYS A 333 -10.61 -16.08 5.57
C LYS A 333 -10.78 -15.08 4.44
N ARG A 334 -11.65 -14.09 4.61
CA ARG A 334 -11.86 -13.00 3.64
C ARG A 334 -10.55 -12.22 3.37
N PHE A 335 -9.84 -11.82 4.43
CA PHE A 335 -8.57 -11.11 4.30
C PHE A 335 -7.53 -11.93 3.52
N ARG A 336 -7.36 -13.21 3.85
CA ARG A 336 -6.48 -14.14 3.11
C ARG A 336 -6.85 -14.27 1.65
N MET A 337 -8.14 -14.38 1.33
CA MET A 337 -8.62 -14.42 -0.05
C MET A 337 -8.28 -13.14 -0.80
N MET A 338 -8.44 -11.96 -0.17
CA MET A 338 -8.06 -10.68 -0.76
C MET A 338 -6.55 -10.59 -0.99
N CYS A 339 -5.71 -11.00 -0.03
CA CYS A 339 -4.27 -11.10 -0.21
C CYS A 339 -3.91 -12.00 -1.41
N THR A 340 -4.61 -13.14 -1.56
CA THR A 340 -4.40 -14.04 -2.70
C THR A 340 -4.68 -13.36 -4.04
N TYR A 341 -5.77 -12.60 -4.15
CA TYR A 341 -6.04 -11.83 -5.37
C TYR A 341 -4.96 -10.76 -5.63
N LYS A 342 -4.44 -10.12 -4.60
CA LYS A 342 -3.31 -9.18 -4.75
C LYS A 342 -2.04 -9.89 -5.24
N MET A 343 -1.71 -11.07 -4.69
CA MET A 343 -0.58 -11.88 -5.16
C MET A 343 -0.74 -12.33 -6.62
N LEU A 344 -1.94 -12.74 -7.03
CA LEU A 344 -2.23 -13.18 -8.41
C LEU A 344 -2.27 -12.03 -9.42
N ALA A 345 -2.46 -10.80 -8.96
CA ALA A 345 -2.51 -9.60 -9.79
C ALA A 345 -1.17 -8.86 -9.86
N LEU A 346 -0.08 -9.43 -9.32
CA LEU A 346 1.24 -8.81 -9.41
C LEU A 346 1.65 -8.63 -10.86
N PRO A 347 2.26 -7.50 -11.21
CA PRO A 347 2.81 -7.31 -12.54
C PRO A 347 3.95 -8.30 -12.76
N ASP A 348 4.03 -8.86 -13.96
CA ASP A 348 5.18 -9.68 -14.36
C ASP A 348 6.42 -8.78 -14.48
N THR A 349 7.27 -8.80 -13.47
CA THR A 349 8.47 -7.95 -13.42
C THR A 349 9.64 -8.54 -14.20
N GLY A 350 9.52 -9.77 -14.73
CA GLY A 350 10.60 -10.45 -15.47
C GLY A 350 11.89 -10.68 -14.66
N VAL A 351 11.92 -10.29 -13.40
CA VAL A 351 13.07 -10.38 -12.50
C VAL A 351 12.88 -11.53 -11.53
N HIS A 352 13.03 -12.73 -12.03
CA HIS A 352 13.33 -13.86 -11.16
C HIS A 352 14.86 -13.92 -10.99
N ASP A 353 15.38 -13.26 -9.97
CA ASP A 353 16.72 -13.55 -9.48
C ASP A 353 16.70 -14.99 -8.95
N VAL A 354 17.35 -15.89 -9.68
CA VAL A 354 17.57 -17.31 -9.34
C VAL A 354 18.55 -17.42 -8.17
#